data_d3e43fc43de71a740334ad89384d41ac
#
_entry.id   d3e43fc43de71a740334ad89384d41ac
#
_cell.length_a   1.000
_cell.length_b   1.000
_cell.length_c   1.000
_cell.angle_alpha   90.00
_cell.angle_beta   90.00
_cell.angle_gamma   90.00
#
_symmetry.space_group_name_H-M   'P 1'
#
loop_
_entity.id
_entity.type
_entity.pdbx_description
1 polymer ?
#
loop_
_entity_poly.entity_id
_entity_poly.type
_entity_poly.pdbx_seq_one_letter_code
_entity_poly.pdbx_strand_id
1 'polypeptide(L)'
;GEITDAVRARGMKMGLYYSGIFDWTFKDYPIDGMENWVNHHVVTDEYAEYSWNQTEELIHKYKPSILWNDIGFPAQCDLNELYADYYNTVPEGVINDRWRQYSVHSDEEKKRLVEKLNKQLAEGGISGILVPEGFCDYTSPEYANEMKLQKKKWELTRGMGMSFGYNQNEDPKYMLKAKEIIYMLVDAVSKNGNLLLNVGPRADGSIQDEQKKPLLETGKWLKVNGEAIYETNY
;
A
#
# COMPACT_ATOMS: atom_id res chain seq x y z
N GLY A 1 18.87 0.03 -6.79
CA GLY A 1 19.07 1.34 -7.43
C GLY A 1 19.28 2.44 -6.40
N GLU A 2 19.52 3.65 -6.83
CA GLU A 2 19.95 4.78 -5.99
C GLU A 2 19.10 4.98 -4.72
N ILE A 3 17.78 4.95 -4.83
CA ILE A 3 16.87 5.12 -3.67
C ILE A 3 17.03 3.95 -2.70
N THR A 4 17.02 2.71 -3.20
CA THR A 4 17.17 1.51 -2.36
C THR A 4 18.49 1.53 -1.59
N ASP A 5 19.57 1.89 -2.26
CA ASP A 5 20.90 1.97 -1.70
C ASP A 5 20.99 3.10 -0.65
N ALA A 6 20.38 4.25 -0.93
CA ALA A 6 20.32 5.37 0.01
C ALA A 6 19.52 5.06 1.28
N VAL A 7 18.42 4.31 1.16
CA VAL A 7 17.61 3.84 2.30
C VAL A 7 18.42 2.88 3.16
N ARG A 8 19.02 1.86 2.53
CA ARG A 8 19.83 0.84 3.24
C ARG A 8 21.08 1.41 3.89
N ALA A 9 21.73 2.36 3.24
CA ALA A 9 22.90 3.06 3.81
C ALA A 9 22.58 3.81 5.12
N ARG A 10 21.30 4.06 5.41
CA ARG A 10 20.82 4.62 6.66
C ARG A 10 20.34 3.60 7.67
N GLY A 11 20.59 2.31 7.46
CA GLY A 11 20.17 1.22 8.33
C GLY A 11 18.66 0.92 8.28
N MET A 12 17.94 1.46 7.30
CA MET A 12 16.51 1.21 7.13
C MET A 12 16.26 0.00 6.23
N LYS A 13 15.20 -0.73 6.49
CA LYS A 13 14.67 -1.75 5.57
C LYS A 13 13.99 -1.05 4.38
N MET A 14 14.05 -1.67 3.20
CA MET A 14 13.43 -1.15 1.98
C MET A 14 12.23 -2.00 1.59
N GLY A 15 11.05 -1.39 1.50
CA GLY A 15 9.87 -1.96 0.86
C GLY A 15 9.70 -1.42 -0.55
N LEU A 16 9.00 -2.17 -1.40
CA LEU A 16 8.65 -1.76 -2.76
C LEU A 16 7.15 -1.94 -2.99
N TYR A 17 6.54 -0.91 -3.59
CA TYR A 17 5.15 -0.89 -4.02
C TYR A 17 5.04 -1.31 -5.48
N TYR A 18 4.02 -2.11 -5.79
CA TYR A 18 3.66 -2.47 -7.15
C TYR A 18 2.13 -2.36 -7.35
N SER A 19 1.70 -1.72 -8.44
CA SER A 19 0.30 -1.67 -8.86
C SER A 19 0.01 -2.84 -9.79
N GLY A 20 -0.63 -3.91 -9.28
CA GLY A 20 -0.62 -5.21 -9.94
C GLY A 20 -1.44 -5.32 -11.21
N ILE A 21 -2.59 -4.63 -11.31
CA ILE A 21 -3.48 -4.74 -12.48
C ILE A 21 -3.88 -3.39 -13.09
N PHE A 22 -3.29 -2.30 -12.63
CA PHE A 22 -3.45 -0.98 -13.23
C PHE A 22 -2.16 -0.52 -13.88
N ASP A 23 -2.21 -0.30 -15.18
CA ASP A 23 -1.10 0.29 -15.93
C ASP A 23 -1.63 1.19 -17.04
N TRP A 24 -1.29 2.47 -16.96
CA TRP A 24 -1.74 3.51 -17.89
C TRP A 24 -1.19 3.32 -19.32
N THR A 25 -0.15 2.53 -19.51
CA THR A 25 0.37 2.21 -20.83
C THR A 25 -0.46 1.16 -21.56
N PHE A 26 -1.23 0.38 -20.80
CA PHE A 26 -2.16 -0.62 -21.34
C PHE A 26 -3.60 -0.10 -21.40
N LYS A 27 -4.00 0.74 -20.44
CA LYS A 27 -5.34 1.35 -20.41
C LYS A 27 -5.24 2.77 -19.86
N ASP A 28 -5.65 3.77 -20.63
CA ASP A 28 -5.39 5.19 -20.43
C ASP A 28 -6.62 6.07 -20.19
N TYR A 29 -7.77 5.50 -19.86
CA TYR A 29 -8.97 6.29 -19.60
C TYR A 29 -9.19 6.56 -18.10
N PRO A 30 -9.93 7.63 -17.74
CA PRO A 30 -10.08 8.06 -16.35
C PRO A 30 -10.88 7.06 -15.51
N ILE A 31 -10.55 6.97 -14.22
CA ILE A 31 -11.29 6.20 -13.22
C ILE A 31 -12.21 7.15 -12.46
N ASP A 32 -13.44 7.29 -12.94
CA ASP A 32 -14.47 8.19 -12.38
C ASP A 32 -15.60 7.45 -11.65
N GLY A 33 -15.43 6.14 -11.43
CA GLY A 33 -16.38 5.32 -10.70
C GLY A 33 -15.99 3.85 -10.70
N MET A 34 -16.76 3.03 -9.98
CA MET A 34 -16.44 1.61 -9.78
C MET A 34 -16.49 0.81 -11.10
N GLU A 35 -17.36 1.18 -12.02
CA GLU A 35 -17.40 0.53 -13.33
C GLU A 35 -16.10 0.77 -14.11
N ASN A 36 -15.65 2.01 -14.17
CA ASN A 36 -14.38 2.35 -14.82
C ASN A 36 -13.18 1.82 -14.05
N TRP A 37 -13.25 1.72 -12.73
CA TRP A 37 -12.25 1.04 -11.93
C TRP A 37 -12.10 -0.43 -12.34
N VAL A 38 -13.20 -1.18 -12.48
CA VAL A 38 -13.18 -2.58 -12.96
C VAL A 38 -12.73 -2.66 -14.43
N ASN A 39 -13.15 -1.71 -15.28
CA ASN A 39 -12.73 -1.65 -16.69
C ASN A 39 -11.23 -1.41 -16.86
N HIS A 40 -10.60 -0.75 -15.89
CA HIS A 40 -9.17 -0.45 -15.91
C HIS A 40 -8.29 -1.68 -15.60
N HIS A 41 -8.86 -2.75 -15.04
CA HIS A 41 -8.11 -3.97 -14.82
C HIS A 41 -7.54 -4.49 -16.15
N VAL A 42 -6.24 -4.66 -16.21
CA VAL A 42 -5.59 -5.26 -17.37
C VAL A 42 -5.50 -6.76 -17.15
N VAL A 43 -6.26 -7.51 -17.95
CA VAL A 43 -6.47 -8.96 -17.77
C VAL A 43 -5.99 -9.77 -19.00
N THR A 44 -5.05 -9.24 -19.76
CA THR A 44 -4.46 -9.92 -20.93
C THR A 44 -3.28 -10.79 -20.52
N ASP A 45 -3.01 -11.85 -21.30
CA ASP A 45 -1.84 -12.72 -21.07
C ASP A 45 -0.54 -11.95 -21.23
N GLU A 46 -0.46 -11.02 -22.18
CA GLU A 46 0.68 -10.13 -22.36
C GLU A 46 0.97 -9.30 -21.10
N TYR A 47 -0.06 -8.76 -20.49
CA TYR A 47 0.11 -8.00 -19.25
C TYR A 47 0.46 -8.90 -18.06
N ALA A 48 -0.07 -10.10 -18.01
CA ALA A 48 0.27 -11.07 -16.97
C ALA A 48 1.77 -11.41 -17.02
N GLU A 49 2.32 -11.67 -18.20
CA GLU A 49 3.77 -11.88 -18.39
C GLU A 49 4.57 -10.62 -18.02
N TYR A 50 4.12 -9.45 -18.44
CA TYR A 50 4.76 -8.18 -18.14
C TYR A 50 4.82 -7.90 -16.62
N SER A 51 3.69 -8.04 -15.91
CA SER A 51 3.62 -7.79 -14.47
C SER A 51 4.39 -8.83 -13.66
N TRP A 52 4.39 -10.09 -14.10
CA TRP A 52 5.20 -11.15 -13.52
C TRP A 52 6.68 -10.81 -13.60
N ASN A 53 7.19 -10.54 -14.80
CA ASN A 53 8.60 -10.22 -15.04
C ASN A 53 9.06 -8.98 -14.26
N GLN A 54 8.20 -7.94 -14.16
CA GLN A 54 8.51 -6.77 -13.32
C GLN A 54 8.59 -7.12 -11.84
N THR A 55 7.69 -7.96 -11.34
CA THR A 55 7.68 -8.36 -9.93
C THR A 55 8.90 -9.23 -9.61
N GLU A 56 9.28 -10.17 -10.48
CA GLU A 56 10.54 -10.93 -10.37
C GLU A 56 11.76 -10.00 -10.34
N GLU A 57 11.80 -8.98 -11.22
CA GLU A 57 12.88 -7.98 -11.17
C GLU A 57 12.94 -7.27 -9.81
N LEU A 58 11.79 -6.89 -9.24
CA LEU A 58 11.75 -6.28 -7.91
C LEU A 58 12.29 -7.23 -6.83
N ILE A 59 11.91 -8.50 -6.88
CA ILE A 59 12.33 -9.53 -5.92
C ILE A 59 13.84 -9.75 -6.02
N HIS A 60 14.34 -10.09 -7.19
CA HIS A 60 15.74 -10.55 -7.35
C HIS A 60 16.75 -9.41 -7.31
N LYS A 61 16.41 -8.27 -7.92
CA LYS A 61 17.33 -7.13 -8.03
C LYS A 61 17.39 -6.31 -6.75
N TYR A 62 16.26 -6.14 -6.09
CA TYR A 62 16.17 -5.24 -4.93
C TYR A 62 16.00 -5.97 -3.60
N LYS A 63 15.53 -7.21 -3.57
CA LYS A 63 15.30 -8.01 -2.36
C LYS A 63 14.56 -7.20 -1.30
N PRO A 64 13.34 -6.73 -1.59
CA PRO A 64 12.62 -5.85 -0.69
C PRO A 64 12.20 -6.58 0.58
N SER A 65 12.32 -5.94 1.74
CA SER A 65 11.82 -6.46 3.01
C SER A 65 10.29 -6.48 3.07
N ILE A 66 9.64 -5.63 2.28
CA ILE A 66 8.19 -5.61 2.06
C ILE A 66 7.95 -5.59 0.56
N LEU A 67 7.22 -6.56 0.04
CA LEU A 67 6.68 -6.54 -1.31
C LEU A 67 5.20 -6.14 -1.20
N TRP A 68 4.92 -4.86 -1.45
CA TRP A 68 3.61 -4.24 -1.27
C TRP A 68 2.87 -4.19 -2.59
N ASN A 69 1.93 -5.07 -2.81
CA ASN A 69 1.06 -5.05 -3.99
C ASN A 69 -0.19 -4.21 -3.74
N ASP A 70 -0.74 -3.62 -4.80
CA ASP A 70 -2.00 -2.90 -4.75
C ASP A 70 -2.92 -3.30 -5.91
N ILE A 71 -4.23 -3.13 -5.68
CA ILE A 71 -5.32 -3.26 -6.67
C ILE A 71 -5.54 -4.70 -7.16
N GLY A 72 -4.71 -5.65 -6.77
CA GLY A 72 -4.77 -7.03 -7.19
C GLY A 72 -3.62 -7.44 -8.10
N PHE A 73 -3.69 -8.64 -8.68
CA PHE A 73 -2.68 -9.20 -9.55
C PHE A 73 -3.34 -10.01 -10.68
N PRO A 74 -2.73 -10.17 -11.88
CA PRO A 74 -3.34 -10.91 -12.97
C PRO A 74 -3.67 -12.35 -12.59
N ALA A 75 -4.87 -12.79 -12.95
CA ALA A 75 -5.38 -14.13 -12.59
C ALA A 75 -4.64 -15.27 -13.30
N GLN A 76 -3.93 -14.98 -14.37
CA GLN A 76 -3.10 -15.94 -15.11
C GLN A 76 -1.80 -16.31 -14.38
N CYS A 77 -1.38 -15.50 -13.40
CA CYS A 77 -0.16 -15.72 -12.63
C CYS A 77 -0.40 -16.68 -11.45
N ASP A 78 0.51 -17.60 -11.19
CA ASP A 78 0.48 -18.43 -9.99
C ASP A 78 1.10 -17.69 -8.80
N LEU A 79 0.26 -17.13 -7.95
CA LEU A 79 0.73 -16.41 -6.76
C LEU A 79 1.48 -17.31 -5.76
N ASN A 80 1.21 -18.61 -5.74
CA ASN A 80 1.94 -19.50 -4.82
C ASN A 80 3.39 -19.66 -5.28
N GLU A 81 3.61 -19.74 -6.58
CA GLU A 81 4.96 -19.77 -7.17
C GLU A 81 5.68 -18.45 -6.87
N LEU A 82 5.04 -17.31 -7.10
CA LEU A 82 5.59 -15.99 -6.82
C LEU A 82 5.96 -15.81 -5.33
N TYR A 83 5.07 -16.25 -4.42
CA TYR A 83 5.34 -16.18 -2.99
C TYR A 83 6.49 -17.12 -2.58
N ALA A 84 6.53 -18.32 -3.14
CA ALA A 84 7.64 -19.25 -2.88
C ALA A 84 8.98 -18.66 -3.34
N ASP A 85 9.02 -18.05 -4.52
CA ASP A 85 10.22 -17.35 -5.02
C ASP A 85 10.62 -16.19 -4.11
N TYR A 86 9.65 -15.34 -3.72
CA TYR A 86 9.90 -14.22 -2.84
C TYR A 86 10.47 -14.64 -1.48
N TYR A 87 9.85 -15.58 -0.79
CA TYR A 87 10.30 -16.01 0.53
C TYR A 87 11.61 -16.82 0.50
N ASN A 88 11.87 -17.55 -0.60
CA ASN A 88 13.16 -18.19 -0.80
C ASN A 88 14.29 -17.17 -1.06
N THR A 89 13.97 -16.05 -1.70
CA THR A 89 14.92 -14.98 -1.99
C THR A 89 15.11 -14.01 -0.82
N VAL A 90 14.04 -13.78 -0.06
CA VAL A 90 13.98 -12.85 1.09
C VAL A 90 13.29 -13.55 2.27
N PRO A 91 13.98 -14.43 3.02
CA PRO A 91 13.36 -15.27 4.05
C PRO A 91 12.61 -14.51 5.16
N GLU A 92 13.02 -13.26 5.46
CA GLU A 92 12.34 -12.37 6.42
C GLU A 92 11.43 -11.33 5.73
N GLY A 93 11.14 -11.52 4.44
CA GLY A 93 10.25 -10.67 3.68
C GLY A 93 8.80 -10.84 4.12
N VAL A 94 7.99 -9.81 3.90
CA VAL A 94 6.54 -9.85 4.17
C VAL A 94 5.75 -9.26 3.02
N ILE A 95 4.52 -9.77 2.84
CA ILE A 95 3.56 -9.27 1.86
C ILE A 95 2.28 -8.77 2.55
N ASN A 96 1.66 -7.75 1.95
CA ASN A 96 0.36 -7.23 2.38
C ASN A 96 -0.81 -8.07 1.84
N ASP A 97 -2.05 -7.63 2.08
CA ASP A 97 -3.29 -8.34 1.79
C ASP A 97 -3.98 -7.96 0.46
N ARG A 98 -3.27 -7.30 -0.47
CA ARG A 98 -3.90 -6.77 -1.69
C ARG A 98 -3.56 -7.56 -2.97
N TRP A 99 -3.22 -8.82 -2.83
CA TRP A 99 -2.85 -9.75 -3.92
C TRP A 99 -4.04 -10.46 -4.56
N ARG A 100 -5.22 -9.83 -4.57
CA ARG A 100 -6.39 -10.43 -5.19
C ARG A 100 -6.19 -10.66 -6.67
N GLN A 101 -6.75 -11.76 -7.14
CA GLN A 101 -6.83 -12.07 -8.56
C GLN A 101 -8.29 -11.92 -9.03
N TYR A 102 -8.48 -11.05 -9.99
CA TYR A 102 -9.78 -10.84 -10.61
C TYR A 102 -9.80 -11.52 -11.97
N SER A 103 -10.72 -12.46 -12.15
CA SER A 103 -11.06 -13.04 -13.45
C SER A 103 -12.45 -12.54 -13.82
N VAL A 104 -12.54 -11.71 -14.85
CA VAL A 104 -13.80 -11.22 -15.40
C VAL A 104 -13.84 -11.62 -16.87
N HIS A 105 -14.63 -12.63 -17.18
CA HIS A 105 -14.70 -13.22 -18.52
C HIS A 105 -15.95 -12.79 -19.30
N SER A 106 -16.87 -12.05 -18.67
CA SER A 106 -18.11 -11.59 -19.30
C SER A 106 -18.60 -10.26 -18.73
N ASP A 107 -19.41 -9.54 -19.50
CA ASP A 107 -20.07 -8.30 -19.04
C ASP A 107 -20.98 -8.55 -17.84
N GLU A 108 -21.58 -9.74 -17.74
CA GLU A 108 -22.43 -10.09 -16.60
C GLU A 108 -21.62 -10.29 -15.33
N GLU A 109 -20.47 -10.98 -15.40
CA GLU A 109 -19.53 -11.11 -14.25
C GLU A 109 -18.98 -9.77 -13.82
N LYS A 110 -18.64 -8.91 -14.77
CA LYS A 110 -18.22 -7.54 -14.50
C LYS A 110 -19.29 -6.75 -13.75
N LYS A 111 -20.53 -6.79 -14.21
CA LYS A 111 -21.66 -6.12 -13.56
C LYS A 111 -21.84 -6.60 -12.12
N ARG A 112 -21.80 -7.92 -11.91
CA ARG A 112 -21.87 -8.52 -10.55
C ARG A 112 -20.70 -8.06 -9.65
N LEU A 113 -19.49 -7.97 -10.21
CA LEU A 113 -18.34 -7.47 -9.46
C LEU A 113 -18.52 -6.00 -9.06
N VAL A 114 -18.95 -5.15 -10.00
CA VAL A 114 -19.25 -3.73 -9.75
C VAL A 114 -20.31 -3.56 -8.66
N GLU A 115 -21.40 -4.33 -8.74
CA GLU A 115 -22.48 -4.31 -7.73
C GLU A 115 -21.95 -4.73 -6.35
N LYS A 116 -21.15 -5.82 -6.28
CA LYS A 116 -20.50 -6.30 -5.05
C LYS A 116 -19.62 -5.23 -4.43
N LEU A 117 -18.77 -4.59 -5.24
CA LEU A 117 -17.83 -3.57 -4.78
C LEU A 117 -18.56 -2.30 -4.30
N ASN A 118 -19.56 -1.83 -5.04
CA ASN A 118 -20.39 -0.70 -4.63
C ASN A 118 -21.11 -0.96 -3.29
N LYS A 119 -21.63 -2.18 -3.11
CA LYS A 119 -22.25 -2.58 -1.83
C LYS A 119 -21.24 -2.56 -0.68
N GLN A 120 -20.05 -3.09 -0.88
CA GLN A 120 -18.98 -3.07 0.13
C GLN A 120 -18.56 -1.65 0.51
N LEU A 121 -18.45 -0.73 -0.47
CA LEU A 121 -18.19 0.69 -0.20
C LEU A 121 -19.30 1.35 0.61
N ALA A 122 -20.56 1.03 0.30
CA ALA A 122 -21.71 1.59 1.04
C ALA A 122 -21.82 1.06 2.48
N GLU A 123 -21.42 -0.18 2.74
CA GLU A 123 -21.53 -0.84 4.05
C GLU A 123 -20.35 -0.55 5.00
N GLY A 124 -19.16 -0.28 4.49
CA GLY A 124 -17.94 -0.24 5.30
C GLY A 124 -17.10 1.02 5.17
N GLY A 125 -17.49 1.91 4.29
CA GLY A 125 -16.63 3.07 3.99
C GLY A 125 -15.33 2.69 3.27
N ILE A 126 -14.56 3.72 2.95
CA ILE A 126 -13.32 3.73 2.18
C ILE A 126 -12.12 3.13 2.97
N SER A 127 -12.32 2.18 3.82
CA SER A 127 -11.17 1.46 4.32
C SER A 127 -10.85 0.38 3.31
N GLY A 128 -9.84 0.43 2.51
CA GLY A 128 -9.41 -0.57 1.51
C GLY A 128 -9.50 -2.05 1.90
N ILE A 129 -10.37 -2.36 2.82
CA ILE A 129 -10.71 -3.67 3.34
C ILE A 129 -11.78 -4.30 2.46
N LEU A 130 -11.39 -4.62 1.30
CA LEU A 130 -11.95 -5.82 0.72
C LEU A 130 -11.42 -6.98 1.58
N VAL A 131 -12.29 -7.86 2.08
CA VAL A 131 -11.87 -9.01 2.90
C VAL A 131 -10.67 -9.67 2.24
N PRO A 132 -9.53 -9.87 2.94
CA PRO A 132 -8.37 -10.50 2.34
C PRO A 132 -8.75 -11.85 1.75
N GLU A 133 -8.48 -12.03 0.48
CA GLU A 133 -8.61 -13.33 -0.20
C GLU A 133 -7.19 -13.86 -0.42
N GLY A 134 -6.88 -15.01 0.14
CA GLY A 134 -5.58 -15.64 0.02
C GLY A 134 -4.62 -15.37 1.21
N PHE A 135 -3.37 -15.72 0.98
CA PHE A 135 -2.31 -15.57 1.98
C PHE A 135 -1.83 -14.13 2.07
N CYS A 136 -1.54 -13.67 3.29
CA CYS A 136 -0.86 -12.41 3.56
C CYS A 136 -0.24 -12.45 4.97
N ASP A 137 0.85 -11.72 5.17
CA ASP A 137 1.48 -11.59 6.49
C ASP A 137 0.75 -10.58 7.37
N TYR A 138 0.25 -9.51 6.77
CA TYR A 138 -0.47 -8.45 7.47
C TYR A 138 -1.57 -7.83 6.58
N THR A 139 -2.51 -7.16 7.23
CA THR A 139 -3.57 -6.40 6.55
C THR A 139 -3.21 -4.92 6.46
N SER A 140 -3.69 -4.22 5.43
CA SER A 140 -3.33 -2.83 5.13
C SER A 140 -4.55 -1.90 4.99
N PRO A 141 -5.34 -1.65 6.05
CA PRO A 141 -6.47 -0.73 6.01
C PRO A 141 -6.01 0.70 5.71
N GLU A 142 -6.79 1.39 4.85
CA GLU A 142 -6.56 2.80 4.52
C GLU A 142 -7.42 3.72 5.36
N TYR A 143 -6.84 4.83 5.84
CA TYR A 143 -7.55 5.88 6.59
C TYR A 143 -8.46 5.33 7.69
N ALA A 144 -8.18 4.14 8.20
CA ALA A 144 -9.00 3.50 9.23
C ALA A 144 -8.92 4.28 10.54
N ASN A 145 -10.07 4.53 11.13
CA ASN A 145 -10.20 5.13 12.45
C ASN A 145 -10.63 4.06 13.47
N GLU A 146 -10.20 4.21 14.73
CA GLU A 146 -10.66 3.38 15.84
C GLU A 146 -10.45 1.86 15.67
N MET A 147 -9.31 1.46 15.14
CA MET A 147 -8.95 0.04 15.10
C MET A 147 -8.91 -0.53 16.52
N LYS A 148 -9.48 -1.72 16.67
CA LYS A 148 -9.36 -2.50 17.93
C LYS A 148 -8.04 -3.25 17.93
N LEU A 149 -7.60 -3.72 19.11
CA LEU A 149 -6.47 -4.64 19.22
C LEU A 149 -6.65 -5.84 18.28
N GLN A 150 -5.68 -6.06 17.40
CA GLN A 150 -5.69 -7.15 16.44
C GLN A 150 -4.72 -8.25 16.86
N LYS A 151 -5.10 -9.52 16.64
CA LYS A 151 -4.19 -10.66 16.82
C LYS A 151 -3.18 -10.77 15.67
N LYS A 152 -3.62 -10.48 14.45
CA LYS A 152 -2.78 -10.45 13.25
C LYS A 152 -2.15 -9.06 13.11
N LYS A 153 -0.93 -9.00 12.59
CA LYS A 153 -0.28 -7.72 12.25
C LYS A 153 -1.10 -6.96 11.21
N TRP A 154 -1.08 -5.66 11.30
CA TRP A 154 -1.76 -4.76 10.38
C TRP A 154 -0.96 -3.45 10.21
N GLU A 155 -1.24 -2.73 9.16
CA GLU A 155 -0.57 -1.50 8.80
C GLU A 155 -1.61 -0.44 8.45
N LEU A 156 -1.69 0.63 9.24
CA LEU A 156 -2.50 1.78 8.89
C LEU A 156 -1.83 2.52 7.73
N THR A 157 -2.47 2.51 6.57
CA THR A 157 -1.96 3.16 5.36
C THR A 157 -2.72 4.46 5.11
N ARG A 158 -2.02 5.58 4.97
CA ARG A 158 -2.61 6.87 4.59
C ARG A 158 -1.60 7.88 4.07
N GLY A 159 -2.07 8.89 3.33
CA GLY A 159 -1.29 10.07 2.96
C GLY A 159 -1.13 11.06 4.11
N MET A 160 -0.16 11.96 3.97
CA MET A 160 -0.03 13.14 4.85
C MET A 160 -1.26 14.06 4.77
N GLY A 161 -1.94 14.08 3.64
CA GLY A 161 -3.22 14.73 3.38
C GLY A 161 -4.26 13.71 2.92
N MET A 162 -5.12 14.12 2.00
CA MET A 162 -6.17 13.28 1.40
C MET A 162 -5.71 12.59 0.10
N SER A 163 -4.58 13.04 -0.47
CA SER A 163 -3.98 12.46 -1.66
C SER A 163 -2.72 11.67 -1.32
N PHE A 164 -2.52 10.52 -1.96
CA PHE A 164 -1.28 9.75 -1.85
C PHE A 164 -0.16 10.39 -2.68
N GLY A 165 -0.45 10.86 -3.89
CA GLY A 165 0.50 11.61 -4.72
C GLY A 165 0.56 13.09 -4.39
N TYR A 166 1.53 13.81 -4.98
CA TYR A 166 1.56 15.26 -4.93
C TYR A 166 0.32 15.85 -5.62
N ASN A 167 -0.44 16.63 -4.87
CA ASN A 167 -1.61 17.37 -5.36
C ASN A 167 -1.44 18.86 -5.04
N GLN A 168 -1.15 19.67 -6.07
CA GLN A 168 -0.95 21.12 -5.89
C GLN A 168 -2.21 21.87 -5.45
N ASN A 169 -3.40 21.27 -5.65
CA ASN A 169 -4.69 21.85 -5.31
C ASN A 169 -5.20 21.39 -3.94
N GLU A 170 -4.45 20.56 -3.23
CA GLU A 170 -4.86 20.09 -1.90
C GLU A 170 -4.80 21.22 -0.87
N ASP A 171 -5.91 21.43 -0.15
CA ASP A 171 -5.97 22.46 0.90
C ASP A 171 -5.04 22.06 2.06
N PRO A 172 -4.06 22.93 2.43
CA PRO A 172 -3.13 22.66 3.53
C PRO A 172 -3.80 22.35 4.88
N LYS A 173 -5.08 22.67 5.08
CA LYS A 173 -5.82 22.33 6.30
C LYS A 173 -5.97 20.82 6.50
N TYR A 174 -5.91 20.01 5.42
CA TYR A 174 -6.00 18.55 5.49
C TYR A 174 -4.67 17.89 5.81
N MET A 175 -3.56 18.64 5.76
CA MET A 175 -2.24 18.11 6.09
C MET A 175 -2.12 17.84 7.59
N LEU A 176 -1.70 16.61 7.92
CA LEU A 176 -1.46 16.19 9.28
C LEU A 176 -0.41 17.05 9.98
N LYS A 177 -0.67 17.35 11.25
CA LYS A 177 0.29 17.95 12.16
C LYS A 177 1.07 16.85 12.90
N ALA A 178 2.25 17.17 13.41
CA ALA A 178 3.09 16.22 14.14
C ALA A 178 2.34 15.51 15.29
N LYS A 179 1.51 16.26 16.04
CA LYS A 179 0.70 15.70 17.11
C LYS A 179 -0.26 14.59 16.64
N GLU A 180 -0.87 14.79 15.47
CA GLU A 180 -1.81 13.83 14.88
C GLU A 180 -1.06 12.58 14.40
N ILE A 181 0.11 12.76 13.77
CA ILE A 181 0.99 11.66 13.34
C ILE A 181 1.42 10.83 14.55
N ILE A 182 1.87 11.48 15.63
CA ILE A 182 2.30 10.81 16.85
C ILE A 182 1.16 10.01 17.47
N TYR A 183 -0.04 10.58 17.56
CA TYR A 183 -1.20 9.87 18.11
C TYR A 183 -1.56 8.64 17.29
N MET A 184 -1.59 8.76 15.95
CA MET A 184 -1.86 7.61 15.08
C MET A 184 -0.78 6.53 15.22
N LEU A 185 0.48 6.92 15.28
CA LEU A 185 1.59 5.98 15.44
C LEU A 185 1.49 5.23 16.78
N VAL A 186 1.27 5.93 17.87
CA VAL A 186 1.09 5.33 19.20
C VAL A 186 -0.14 4.43 19.22
N ASP A 187 -1.26 4.90 18.67
CA ASP A 187 -2.50 4.12 18.61
C ASP A 187 -2.33 2.84 17.79
N ALA A 188 -1.72 2.91 16.61
CA ALA A 188 -1.46 1.75 15.77
C ALA A 188 -0.56 0.73 16.48
N VAL A 189 0.58 1.18 17.02
CA VAL A 189 1.55 0.31 17.70
C VAL A 189 0.94 -0.35 18.92
N SER A 190 0.17 0.38 19.75
CA SER A 190 -0.51 -0.17 20.93
C SER A 190 -1.56 -1.24 20.61
N LYS A 191 -1.94 -1.39 19.35
CA LYS A 191 -2.96 -2.33 18.85
C LYS A 191 -2.39 -3.40 17.92
N ASN A 192 -1.08 -3.67 18.00
CA ASN A 192 -0.34 -4.63 17.16
C ASN A 192 -0.17 -4.19 15.70
N GLY A 193 -0.28 -2.90 15.43
CA GLY A 193 -0.18 -2.34 14.07
C GLY A 193 1.11 -1.56 13.83
N ASN A 194 1.27 -1.18 12.57
CA ASN A 194 2.28 -0.24 12.09
C ASN A 194 1.59 0.94 11.40
N LEU A 195 2.33 2.03 11.17
CA LEU A 195 1.88 3.17 10.40
C LEU A 195 2.72 3.31 9.12
N LEU A 196 2.07 3.19 7.97
CA LEU A 196 2.62 3.58 6.67
C LEU A 196 2.10 4.98 6.32
N LEU A 197 2.93 5.98 6.51
CA LEU A 197 2.61 7.37 6.23
C LEU A 197 3.24 7.81 4.91
N ASN A 198 2.41 7.94 3.89
CA ASN A 198 2.84 8.28 2.54
C ASN A 198 3.08 9.78 2.40
N VAL A 199 4.15 10.14 1.70
CA VAL A 199 4.49 11.50 1.28
C VAL A 199 4.39 11.61 -0.23
N GLY A 200 3.91 12.77 -0.74
CA GLY A 200 3.82 13.05 -2.17
C GLY A 200 4.94 14.00 -2.62
N PRO A 201 6.08 13.50 -3.11
CA PRO A 201 7.14 14.37 -3.62
C PRO A 201 6.70 15.07 -4.91
N ARG A 202 7.21 16.29 -5.13
CA ARG A 202 7.08 16.99 -6.41
C ARG A 202 7.90 16.31 -7.50
N ALA A 203 7.70 16.72 -8.74
CA ALA A 203 8.41 16.18 -9.90
C ALA A 203 9.94 16.31 -9.82
N ASP A 204 10.44 17.30 -9.10
CA ASP A 204 11.87 17.51 -8.82
C ASP A 204 12.40 16.68 -7.62
N GLY A 205 11.55 15.84 -7.02
CA GLY A 205 11.86 15.03 -5.85
C GLY A 205 11.78 15.77 -4.52
N SER A 206 11.46 17.05 -4.50
CA SER A 206 11.30 17.82 -3.26
C SER A 206 10.00 17.47 -2.53
N ILE A 207 10.03 17.51 -1.20
CA ILE A 207 8.85 17.37 -0.35
C ILE A 207 8.44 18.75 0.14
N GLN A 208 7.15 19.10 0.00
CA GLN A 208 6.61 20.39 0.45
C GLN A 208 6.74 20.56 1.97
N ASP A 209 6.89 21.80 2.39
CA ASP A 209 7.10 22.14 3.81
C ASP A 209 5.93 21.71 4.71
N GLU A 210 4.71 21.71 4.18
CA GLU A 210 3.50 21.27 4.86
C GLU A 210 3.55 19.80 5.26
N GLN A 211 4.28 18.97 4.52
CA GLN A 211 4.55 17.56 4.85
C GLN A 211 5.87 17.41 5.62
N LYS A 212 6.92 18.11 5.18
CA LYS A 212 8.28 17.96 5.74
C LYS A 212 8.38 18.40 7.20
N LYS A 213 7.79 19.54 7.58
CA LYS A 213 7.87 20.08 8.95
C LYS A 213 7.26 19.13 9.99
N PRO A 214 6.00 18.63 9.83
CA PRO A 214 5.42 17.68 10.78
C PRO A 214 6.24 16.38 10.90
N LEU A 215 6.81 15.89 9.80
CA LEU A 215 7.65 14.68 9.84
C LEU A 215 8.93 14.91 10.64
N LEU A 216 9.60 16.06 10.46
CA LEU A 216 10.79 16.41 11.24
C LEU A 216 10.47 16.59 12.73
N GLU A 217 9.33 17.16 13.07
CA GLU A 217 8.86 17.29 14.45
C GLU A 217 8.54 15.92 15.07
N THR A 218 7.86 15.04 14.33
CA THR A 218 7.65 13.65 14.73
C THR A 218 8.97 12.91 14.95
N GLY A 219 9.95 13.11 14.06
CA GLY A 219 11.28 12.54 14.22
C GLY A 219 12.03 13.04 15.47
N LYS A 220 11.85 14.30 15.86
CA LYS A 220 12.40 14.81 17.13
C LYS A 220 11.74 14.16 18.33
N TRP A 221 10.42 13.95 18.29
CA TRP A 221 9.68 13.25 19.35
C TRP A 221 10.15 11.79 19.48
N LEU A 222 10.33 11.08 18.35
CA LEU A 222 10.84 9.71 18.33
C LEU A 222 12.25 9.56 18.89
N LYS A 223 13.12 10.55 18.74
CA LYS A 223 14.47 10.53 19.35
C LYS A 223 14.43 10.47 20.88
N VAL A 224 13.37 10.98 21.49
CA VAL A 224 13.20 10.99 22.95
C VAL A 224 12.35 9.81 23.42
N ASN A 225 11.32 9.45 22.66
CA ASN A 225 10.29 8.52 23.08
C ASN A 225 10.28 7.22 22.26
N GLY A 226 11.30 6.96 21.46
CA GLY A 226 11.35 5.81 20.55
C GLY A 226 11.23 4.46 21.24
N GLU A 227 11.65 4.34 22.49
CA GLU A 227 11.50 3.13 23.30
C GLU A 227 10.03 2.70 23.49
N ALA A 228 9.09 3.64 23.39
CA ALA A 228 7.66 3.33 23.45
C ALA A 228 7.08 2.83 22.11
N ILE A 229 7.86 2.87 21.05
CA ILE A 229 7.44 2.52 19.67
C ILE A 229 8.22 1.32 19.13
N TYR A 230 9.55 1.36 19.26
CA TYR A 230 10.42 0.34 18.66
C TYR A 230 10.57 -0.86 19.59
N GLU A 231 10.50 -2.07 19.01
CA GLU A 231 10.69 -3.34 19.73
C GLU A 231 9.69 -3.56 20.88
N THR A 232 8.52 -2.92 20.81
CA THR A 232 7.48 -3.06 21.84
C THR A 232 6.58 -4.26 21.56
N ASN A 233 6.06 -4.86 22.65
CA ASN A 233 4.96 -5.81 22.63
C ASN A 233 3.66 -5.07 23.04
N TYR A 234 2.55 -5.43 22.41
CA TYR A 234 1.21 -4.90 22.73
C TYR A 234 0.55 -5.72 23.84
#